data_eb254b2e2dbdf356369cc4be8617e669
#
_entry.id   eb254b2e2dbdf356369cc4be8617e669
#
_cell.length_a   1.000
_cell.length_b   1.000
_cell.length_c   1.000
_cell.angle_alpha   90.00
_cell.angle_beta   90.00
_cell.angle_gamma   90.00
#
_symmetry.space_group_name_H-M   'P 1'
#
loop_
_entity.id
_entity.type
_entity.pdbx_description
1 polymer ?
#
loop_
_entity_poly.entity_id
_entity_poly.type
_entity_poly.pdbx_seq_one_letter_code
_entity_poly.pdbx_strand_id
1 'polypeptide(L)'
;MTTEELEAMLKFLETSLETCKRHRFIPLRKVESDPSSVLIAMVDPDNLTALEELRNQILRPQALKLQRRVITHEDYDQIISAYSDEDVKRKAVEAAIRDKEKLDFTAGDFDTTDLEDMGDEGGGMDLADEIEQSETAPVIKAVNVILAKALSEGVSDIHVEPQEHEMRIRMRRDGVLEEYYKFPKKVIPAITSRFKILAEMDIAERRQAQDGRIRRKFRGRTIDFRVNSLPSRYGEKIVLRILDSSSTQLGLDKLITDQETLALVREIASRPFGLILVTGPTGSGKSTSLYSVLAERNDPAINISTAEDPIEYALPGITQCQVIREKNLTFANILRAFLRQDPDVLLVGETRDLETAKTSIEAALTGHLVLTTLHTNDAAGAIARLDEMGVEPFMVSAALLGILAQRLMRRVCGECRIPYTPTVEELGRYGLSASQEVDITFYKANTIPIEQRKHLADSGQLCKKCNGLGYKGRVGVYEFLKVTERLQTLITKGAPTEQIKEAAVEEGMKTILAYSLQLVREGYTTFEEVERVTFTDSGLEAELKAKRKQGLTCKSCEAELKPEWLDCPYCMTPRFTS
;
A
#
# COMPACT_ATOMS: atom_id res chain seq x y z
N MET A 1 -2.09 26.08 15.16
CA MET A 1 -0.69 25.93 14.73
C MET A 1 -0.33 24.47 14.85
N THR A 2 0.09 23.86 13.76
CA THR A 2 0.53 22.45 13.74
C THR A 2 1.99 22.34 14.17
N THR A 3 2.43 21.14 14.56
CA THR A 3 3.85 20.87 14.89
C THR A 3 4.79 21.14 13.71
N GLU A 4 4.35 20.84 12.48
CA GLU A 4 5.10 21.12 11.24
C GLU A 4 5.27 22.62 10.98
N GLU A 5 4.23 23.43 11.24
CA GLU A 5 4.29 24.88 11.12
C GLU A 5 5.27 25.51 12.12
N LEU A 6 5.28 25.02 13.37
CA LEU A 6 6.23 25.49 14.39
C LEU A 6 7.66 25.13 14.01
N GLU A 7 7.91 23.90 13.56
CA GLU A 7 9.25 23.47 13.13
C GLU A 7 9.78 24.32 11.95
N ALA A 8 8.93 24.56 10.97
CA ALA A 8 9.29 25.42 9.84
C ALA A 8 9.68 26.84 10.29
N MET A 9 8.96 27.38 11.27
CA MET A 9 9.24 28.72 11.81
C MET A 9 10.49 28.76 12.68
N LEU A 10 10.75 27.74 13.50
CA LEU A 10 11.99 27.61 14.29
C LEU A 10 13.22 27.53 13.37
N LYS A 11 13.13 26.73 12.31
CA LYS A 11 14.20 26.61 11.30
C LYS A 11 14.40 27.90 10.53
N PHE A 12 13.33 28.58 10.15
CA PHE A 12 13.39 29.87 9.46
C PHE A 12 14.05 30.96 10.31
N LEU A 13 13.76 30.98 11.61
CA LEU A 13 14.34 31.98 12.55
C LEU A 13 15.71 31.55 13.12
N GLU A 14 16.22 30.38 12.72
CA GLU A 14 17.47 29.80 13.24
C GLU A 14 17.50 29.75 14.78
N THR A 15 16.34 29.49 15.41
CA THR A 15 16.18 29.47 16.86
C THR A 15 15.79 28.06 17.36
N SER A 16 16.02 27.82 18.65
CA SER A 16 15.72 26.54 19.27
C SER A 16 14.44 26.57 20.10
N LEU A 17 13.83 25.38 20.28
CA LEU A 17 12.70 25.22 21.19
C LEU A 17 13.06 25.59 22.64
N GLU A 18 14.31 25.34 23.05
CA GLU A 18 14.80 25.73 24.39
C GLU A 18 14.77 27.23 24.58
N THR A 19 15.15 28.02 23.56
CA THR A 19 15.05 29.47 23.59
C THR A 19 13.60 29.92 23.71
N CYS A 20 12.68 29.27 22.97
CA CYS A 20 11.25 29.53 23.10
C CYS A 20 10.71 29.22 24.49
N LYS A 21 11.15 28.12 25.10
CA LYS A 21 10.80 27.74 26.48
C LYS A 21 11.35 28.70 27.52
N ARG A 22 12.60 29.12 27.38
CA ARG A 22 13.26 30.03 28.30
C ARG A 22 12.55 31.40 28.38
N HIS A 23 12.12 31.91 27.24
CA HIS A 23 11.52 33.24 27.11
C HIS A 23 10.02 33.25 26.91
N ARG A 24 9.38 32.06 26.94
CA ARG A 24 7.93 31.85 26.81
C ARG A 24 7.32 32.54 25.61
N PHE A 25 7.88 32.32 24.43
CA PHE A 25 7.33 32.78 23.16
C PHE A 25 7.20 31.64 22.14
N ILE A 26 6.34 31.85 21.16
CA ILE A 26 6.14 30.93 20.03
C ILE A 26 6.13 31.74 18.73
N PRO A 27 7.00 31.42 17.74
CA PRO A 27 6.92 32.05 16.43
C PRO A 27 5.74 31.42 15.66
N LEU A 28 4.81 32.26 15.19
CA LEU A 28 3.58 31.81 14.54
C LEU A 28 3.73 31.75 13.02
N ARG A 29 4.02 32.89 12.38
CA ARG A 29 4.12 32.97 10.90
C ARG A 29 4.77 34.28 10.45
N LYS A 30 5.14 34.33 9.18
CA LYS A 30 5.43 35.60 8.49
C LYS A 30 4.16 36.42 8.30
N VAL A 31 4.28 37.74 8.32
CA VAL A 31 3.14 38.61 8.10
C VAL A 31 2.91 38.77 6.60
N GLU A 32 1.74 38.39 6.11
CA GLU A 32 1.41 38.38 4.66
C GLU A 32 1.48 39.81 4.03
N SER A 33 1.13 40.83 4.82
CA SER A 33 1.15 42.25 4.36
C SER A 33 2.54 42.88 4.44
N ASP A 34 3.50 42.30 5.14
CA ASP A 34 4.88 42.79 5.27
C ASP A 34 5.85 41.62 5.43
N PRO A 35 6.45 41.11 4.33
CA PRO A 35 7.37 39.98 4.35
C PRO A 35 8.61 40.16 5.23
N SER A 36 8.94 41.41 5.61
CA SER A 36 10.01 41.72 6.56
C SER A 36 9.58 41.60 8.02
N SER A 37 8.34 41.23 8.32
CA SER A 37 7.80 41.12 9.68
C SER A 37 7.44 39.69 10.02
N VAL A 38 7.73 39.30 11.27
CA VAL A 38 7.35 37.97 11.84
C VAL A 38 6.43 38.20 13.02
N LEU A 39 5.35 37.39 13.05
CA LEU A 39 4.39 37.39 14.14
C LEU A 39 4.83 36.36 15.18
N ILE A 40 5.04 36.84 16.41
CA ILE A 40 5.46 36.01 17.55
C ILE A 40 4.42 36.15 18.67
N ALA A 41 3.93 35.04 19.18
CA ALA A 41 3.09 34.99 20.36
C ALA A 41 3.95 34.93 21.62
N MET A 42 3.63 35.73 22.63
CA MET A 42 4.36 35.82 23.89
C MET A 42 3.36 35.69 25.05
N VAL A 43 3.75 34.95 26.08
CA VAL A 43 2.95 34.84 27.31
C VAL A 43 3.01 36.17 28.08
N ASP A 44 4.20 36.74 28.15
CA ASP A 44 4.43 38.09 28.71
C ASP A 44 5.05 39.01 27.64
N PRO A 45 4.24 39.88 27.00
CA PRO A 45 4.70 40.73 25.94
C PRO A 45 5.58 41.90 26.41
N ASP A 46 5.65 42.15 27.71
CA ASP A 46 6.43 43.25 28.31
C ASP A 46 7.74 42.78 28.95
N ASN A 47 8.06 41.50 28.83
CA ASN A 47 9.32 40.91 29.29
C ASN A 47 10.50 41.47 28.47
N LEU A 48 11.21 42.46 29.04
CA LEU A 48 12.30 43.17 28.38
C LEU A 48 13.46 42.25 27.97
N THR A 49 13.80 41.28 28.79
CA THR A 49 14.88 40.31 28.51
C THR A 49 14.56 39.47 27.28
N ALA A 50 13.32 38.96 27.20
CA ALA A 50 12.84 38.21 26.05
C ALA A 50 12.80 39.07 24.77
N LEU A 51 12.39 40.31 24.88
CA LEU A 51 12.35 41.25 23.78
C LEU A 51 13.73 41.64 23.26
N GLU A 52 14.71 41.81 24.14
CA GLU A 52 16.10 42.12 23.77
C GLU A 52 16.75 40.93 23.05
N GLU A 53 16.56 39.70 23.55
CA GLU A 53 17.10 38.51 22.93
C GLU A 53 16.44 38.25 21.56
N LEU A 54 15.10 38.30 21.47
CA LEU A 54 14.38 38.22 20.21
C LEU A 54 14.86 39.24 19.17
N ARG A 55 14.97 40.48 19.56
CA ARG A 55 15.38 41.58 18.64
C ARG A 55 16.83 41.46 18.23
N ASN A 56 17.75 41.27 19.16
CA ASN A 56 19.18 41.39 18.91
C ASN A 56 19.81 40.09 18.41
N GLN A 57 19.38 38.94 18.89
CA GLN A 57 19.99 37.66 18.56
C GLN A 57 19.26 36.89 17.44
N ILE A 58 17.92 37.04 17.33
CA ILE A 58 17.13 36.26 16.38
C ILE A 58 16.69 37.10 15.18
N LEU A 59 16.08 38.26 15.37
CA LEU A 59 15.47 39.00 14.29
C LEU A 59 16.41 39.96 13.58
N ARG A 60 17.31 40.66 14.30
CA ARG A 60 18.23 41.64 13.73
C ARG A 60 19.24 41.07 12.73
N PRO A 61 19.83 39.88 12.95
CA PRO A 61 20.72 39.27 11.95
C PRO A 61 20.02 38.95 10.63
N GLN A 62 18.70 38.73 10.66
CA GLN A 62 17.88 38.39 9.49
C GLN A 62 17.12 39.60 8.93
N ALA A 63 17.39 40.82 9.44
CA ALA A 63 16.69 42.07 9.07
C ALA A 63 15.15 41.99 9.21
N LEU A 64 14.65 41.23 10.18
CA LEU A 64 13.21 41.01 10.42
C LEU A 64 12.69 41.96 11.52
N LYS A 65 11.42 42.35 11.39
CA LYS A 65 10.68 43.16 12.36
C LYS A 65 9.76 42.27 13.21
N LEU A 66 9.65 42.62 14.50
CA LEU A 66 8.81 41.89 15.45
C LEU A 66 7.40 42.48 15.45
N GLN A 67 6.41 41.63 15.16
CA GLN A 67 5.00 41.83 15.53
C GLN A 67 4.64 40.87 16.67
N ARG A 68 4.01 41.42 17.72
CA ARG A 68 3.71 40.68 18.95
C ARG A 68 2.23 40.33 19.03
N ARG A 69 1.92 39.15 19.55
CA ARG A 69 0.60 38.75 20.05
C ARG A 69 0.71 38.19 21.47
N VAL A 70 -0.34 38.33 22.24
CA VAL A 70 -0.44 37.69 23.57
C VAL A 70 -1.03 36.31 23.40
N ILE A 71 -0.50 35.37 24.14
CA ILE A 71 -1.01 34.00 24.27
C ILE A 71 -1.21 33.65 25.75
N THR A 72 -2.22 32.85 26.07
CA THR A 72 -2.42 32.39 27.44
C THR A 72 -1.35 31.39 27.85
N HIS A 73 -1.13 31.22 29.17
CA HIS A 73 -0.23 30.18 29.70
C HIS A 73 -0.69 28.80 29.26
N GLU A 74 -1.99 28.52 29.31
CA GLU A 74 -2.58 27.23 28.98
C GLU A 74 -2.37 26.85 27.50
N ASP A 75 -2.67 27.78 26.57
CA ASP A 75 -2.45 27.56 25.14
C ASP A 75 -0.96 27.41 24.81
N TYR A 76 -0.10 28.20 25.48
CA TYR A 76 1.35 28.08 25.32
C TYR A 76 1.85 26.70 25.72
N ASP A 77 1.50 26.24 26.93
CA ASP A 77 1.94 24.98 27.49
C ASP A 77 1.40 23.80 26.65
N GLN A 78 0.17 23.90 26.14
CA GLN A 78 -0.42 22.89 25.27
C GLN A 78 0.36 22.76 23.94
N ILE A 79 0.71 23.88 23.28
CA ILE A 79 1.46 23.87 22.01
C ILE A 79 2.88 23.35 22.23
N ILE A 80 3.56 23.81 23.28
CA ILE A 80 4.95 23.42 23.56
C ILE A 80 5.04 21.95 23.98
N SER A 81 4.09 21.45 24.78
CA SER A 81 4.06 20.05 25.19
C SER A 81 3.82 19.13 24.00
N ALA A 82 2.82 19.43 23.16
CA ALA A 82 2.55 18.66 21.94
C ALA A 82 3.76 18.56 21.02
N TYR A 83 4.45 19.69 20.80
CA TYR A 83 5.67 19.70 19.97
C TYR A 83 6.84 18.96 20.63
N SER A 84 7.06 19.15 21.94
CA SER A 84 8.16 18.50 22.65
C SER A 84 8.04 16.97 22.64
N ASP A 85 6.85 16.46 22.86
CA ASP A 85 6.58 15.02 22.86
C ASP A 85 6.80 14.40 21.48
N GLU A 86 6.38 15.10 20.42
CA GLU A 86 6.53 14.62 19.05
C GLU A 86 7.99 14.70 18.55
N ASP A 87 8.70 15.77 18.87
CA ASP A 87 10.12 15.93 18.51
C ASP A 87 11.04 14.96 19.24
N VAL A 88 10.79 14.72 20.55
CA VAL A 88 11.51 13.71 21.33
C VAL A 88 11.27 12.32 20.75
N LYS A 89 10.04 11.96 20.46
CA LYS A 89 9.68 10.67 19.85
C LYS A 89 10.31 10.50 18.46
N ARG A 90 10.29 11.53 17.63
CA ARG A 90 10.93 11.50 16.31
C ARG A 90 12.43 11.30 16.43
N LYS A 91 13.11 12.08 17.28
CA LYS A 91 14.57 11.97 17.47
C LYS A 91 14.99 10.64 18.09
N ALA A 92 14.22 10.09 19.03
CA ALA A 92 14.48 8.79 19.63
C ALA A 92 14.39 7.67 18.58
N VAL A 93 13.35 7.70 17.73
CA VAL A 93 13.21 6.74 16.61
C VAL A 93 14.31 6.93 15.57
N GLU A 94 14.64 8.16 15.19
CA GLU A 94 15.72 8.45 14.25
C GLU A 94 17.11 8.05 14.80
N ALA A 95 17.35 8.29 16.10
CA ALA A 95 18.58 7.85 16.79
C ALA A 95 18.66 6.32 16.86
N ALA A 96 17.57 5.64 17.23
CA ALA A 96 17.50 4.18 17.24
C ALA A 96 17.69 3.57 15.84
N ILE A 97 17.23 4.27 14.80
CA ILE A 97 17.44 3.88 13.39
C ILE A 97 18.87 4.20 12.91
N ARG A 98 19.48 5.31 13.36
CA ARG A 98 20.90 5.67 13.07
C ARG A 98 21.90 4.76 13.75
N ASP A 99 21.63 4.30 14.97
CA ASP A 99 22.46 3.33 15.69
C ASP A 99 22.53 1.94 15.01
N LYS A 100 21.82 1.78 13.86
CA LYS A 100 22.00 0.65 12.95
C LYS A 100 23.48 0.35 12.63
N GLU A 101 24.30 1.39 12.52
CA GLU A 101 25.73 1.26 12.19
C GLU A 101 26.59 0.75 13.36
N LYS A 102 26.04 0.82 14.59
CA LYS A 102 26.71 0.33 15.80
C LYS A 102 26.09 -0.95 16.37
N LEU A 103 24.99 -1.45 15.80
CA LEU A 103 24.39 -2.73 16.16
C LEU A 103 25.16 -3.90 15.49
N ASP A 104 26.48 -3.90 15.61
CA ASP A 104 27.29 -5.10 15.50
C ASP A 104 27.07 -5.90 16.78
N PHE A 105 25.93 -6.60 16.86
CA PHE A 105 25.65 -7.50 17.96
C PHE A 105 26.71 -8.61 17.96
N THR A 106 27.74 -8.45 18.78
CA THR A 106 28.75 -9.49 18.97
C THR A 106 28.19 -10.59 19.85
N ALA A 107 28.81 -11.74 19.78
CA ALA A 107 28.41 -12.92 20.56
C ALA A 107 28.40 -12.70 22.09
N GLY A 108 28.93 -11.58 22.59
CA GLY A 108 28.99 -11.23 24.02
C GLY A 108 27.79 -10.39 24.54
N ASP A 109 27.00 -9.79 23.63
CA ASP A 109 25.96 -8.83 24.02
C ASP A 109 24.63 -9.48 24.45
N PHE A 110 24.52 -10.81 24.39
CA PHE A 110 23.31 -11.55 24.70
C PHE A 110 23.54 -12.53 25.84
N ASP A 111 23.16 -12.15 27.05
CA ASP A 111 23.03 -13.09 28.15
C ASP A 111 21.63 -13.71 28.13
N THR A 112 21.55 -15.03 28.06
CA THR A 112 20.31 -15.79 27.96
C THR A 112 19.57 -15.91 29.29
N THR A 113 20.15 -15.45 30.38
CA THR A 113 19.56 -15.48 31.72
C THR A 113 18.50 -14.39 31.95
N ASP A 114 18.47 -13.33 31.12
CA ASP A 114 17.53 -12.21 31.26
C ASP A 114 16.12 -12.50 30.74
N LEU A 115 15.82 -13.71 30.29
CA LEU A 115 14.54 -14.06 29.66
C LEU A 115 13.44 -14.58 30.62
N GLU A 116 13.80 -14.92 31.85
CA GLU A 116 12.86 -15.59 32.77
C GLU A 116 11.91 -14.63 33.53
N ASP A 117 12.15 -13.32 33.51
CA ASP A 117 11.46 -12.38 34.41
C ASP A 117 10.79 -11.18 33.70
N MET A 118 10.27 -11.37 32.49
CA MET A 118 9.65 -10.27 31.75
C MET A 118 8.13 -10.43 31.63
N GLY A 119 7.44 -9.97 32.69
CA GLY A 119 6.01 -9.77 32.70
C GLY A 119 5.54 -8.72 31.68
N ASP A 120 4.30 -8.86 31.31
CA ASP A 120 3.54 -8.07 30.35
C ASP A 120 3.33 -6.63 30.82
N GLU A 121 4.21 -5.68 30.46
CA GLU A 121 3.99 -4.25 30.74
C GLU A 121 3.99 -3.35 29.47
N GLY A 122 3.93 -3.90 28.26
CA GLY A 122 4.13 -3.13 27.02
C GLY A 122 2.88 -2.69 26.24
N GLY A 123 1.66 -2.88 26.75
CA GLY A 123 0.43 -2.66 25.96
C GLY A 123 0.02 -1.21 25.69
N GLY A 124 0.61 -0.22 26.32
CA GLY A 124 0.15 1.18 26.30
C GLY A 124 1.16 2.23 25.86
N MET A 125 2.45 1.94 25.84
CA MET A 125 3.49 2.89 25.48
C MET A 125 3.74 2.97 23.97
N ASP A 126 4.22 4.12 23.51
CA ASP A 126 4.71 4.27 22.14
C ASP A 126 6.01 3.49 21.96
N LEU A 127 6.21 2.87 20.78
CA LEU A 127 7.39 2.05 20.47
C LEU A 127 8.71 2.83 20.61
N ALA A 128 8.67 4.16 20.38
CA ALA A 128 9.82 5.04 20.59
C ALA A 128 10.19 5.14 22.07
N ASP A 129 9.19 5.26 22.95
CA ASP A 129 9.38 5.32 24.40
C ASP A 129 9.91 3.98 24.95
N GLU A 130 9.44 2.84 24.41
CA GLU A 130 9.96 1.50 24.73
C GLU A 130 11.43 1.32 24.36
N ILE A 131 11.87 1.88 23.21
CA ILE A 131 13.27 1.82 22.78
C ILE A 131 14.18 2.63 23.72
N GLU A 132 13.72 3.79 24.17
CA GLU A 132 14.49 4.67 25.06
C GLU A 132 14.64 4.08 26.47
N GLN A 133 13.60 3.41 26.99
CA GLN A 133 13.61 2.79 28.32
C GLN A 133 14.27 1.41 28.36
N SER A 134 14.52 0.77 27.23
CA SER A 134 15.11 -0.58 27.13
C SER A 134 16.64 -0.61 27.28
N GLU A 135 17.21 0.12 28.26
CA GLU A 135 18.67 0.10 28.51
C GLU A 135 19.20 -1.27 28.97
N THR A 136 18.34 -2.17 29.44
CA THR A 136 18.74 -3.37 30.19
C THR A 136 18.71 -4.70 29.43
N ALA A 137 18.03 -4.81 28.27
CA ALA A 137 17.95 -6.09 27.56
C ALA A 137 18.18 -5.96 26.03
N PRO A 138 19.34 -6.34 25.53
CA PRO A 138 19.69 -6.22 24.09
C PRO A 138 18.68 -6.86 23.13
N VAL A 139 18.04 -7.96 23.51
CA VAL A 139 17.03 -8.67 22.69
C VAL A 139 15.77 -7.84 22.51
N ILE A 140 15.30 -7.17 23.57
CA ILE A 140 14.11 -6.30 23.53
C ILE A 140 14.38 -5.13 22.60
N LYS A 141 15.53 -4.47 22.79
CA LYS A 141 15.97 -3.38 21.93
C LYS A 141 16.06 -3.81 20.47
N ALA A 142 16.62 -4.98 20.19
CA ALA A 142 16.72 -5.52 18.82
C ALA A 142 15.32 -5.71 18.18
N VAL A 143 14.38 -6.32 18.89
CA VAL A 143 13.01 -6.54 18.40
C VAL A 143 12.30 -5.21 18.17
N ASN A 144 12.37 -4.27 19.10
CA ASN A 144 11.73 -2.96 18.96
C ASN A 144 12.34 -2.16 17.80
N VAL A 145 13.67 -2.20 17.60
CA VAL A 145 14.34 -1.59 16.43
C VAL A 145 13.86 -2.21 15.12
N ILE A 146 13.69 -3.53 15.05
CA ILE A 146 13.16 -4.23 13.86
C ILE A 146 11.76 -3.71 13.55
N LEU A 147 10.86 -3.64 14.55
CA LEU A 147 9.49 -3.15 14.38
C LEU A 147 9.46 -1.66 13.97
N ALA A 148 10.20 -0.80 14.67
CA ALA A 148 10.27 0.63 14.36
C ALA A 148 10.83 0.90 12.95
N LYS A 149 11.87 0.17 12.54
CA LYS A 149 12.46 0.25 11.21
C LYS A 149 11.44 -0.14 10.13
N ALA A 150 10.73 -1.24 10.32
CA ALA A 150 9.70 -1.70 9.39
C ALA A 150 8.58 -0.64 9.21
N LEU A 151 8.11 -0.04 10.31
CA LEU A 151 7.08 1.00 10.29
C LEU A 151 7.57 2.29 9.63
N SER A 152 8.80 2.72 9.94
CA SER A 152 9.38 3.96 9.36
C SER A 152 9.60 3.87 7.85
N GLU A 153 9.85 2.68 7.31
CA GLU A 153 10.09 2.46 5.88
C GLU A 153 8.84 2.05 5.09
N GLY A 154 7.71 1.84 5.78
CA GLY A 154 6.45 1.42 5.13
C GLY A 154 6.52 -0.03 4.62
N VAL A 155 7.10 -0.91 5.40
CA VAL A 155 7.21 -2.35 5.13
C VAL A 155 5.83 -3.00 5.31
N SER A 156 5.50 -3.98 4.49
CA SER A 156 4.25 -4.76 4.61
C SER A 156 4.40 -6.01 5.46
N ASP A 157 5.54 -6.70 5.35
CA ASP A 157 5.78 -7.96 6.07
C ASP A 157 7.22 -8.02 6.58
N ILE A 158 7.40 -8.54 7.81
CA ILE A 158 8.70 -8.82 8.42
C ILE A 158 8.86 -10.34 8.50
N HIS A 159 9.96 -10.86 7.98
CA HIS A 159 10.32 -12.26 8.02
C HIS A 159 11.51 -12.47 8.95
N VAL A 160 11.29 -13.17 10.04
CA VAL A 160 12.31 -13.60 11.02
C VAL A 160 12.64 -15.05 10.71
N GLU A 161 13.82 -15.29 10.16
CA GLU A 161 14.17 -16.57 9.52
C GLU A 161 15.42 -17.19 10.15
N PRO A 162 15.25 -18.22 11.00
CA PRO A 162 16.37 -19.01 11.50
C PRO A 162 17.07 -19.74 10.34
N GLN A 163 18.39 -19.59 10.27
CA GLN A 163 19.26 -20.31 9.33
C GLN A 163 20.26 -21.18 10.11
N GLU A 164 21.09 -21.94 9.39
CA GLU A 164 22.05 -22.86 10.01
C GLU A 164 23.04 -22.16 10.95
N HIS A 165 23.51 -20.96 10.58
CA HIS A 165 24.57 -20.23 11.28
C HIS A 165 24.13 -18.88 11.83
N GLU A 166 23.00 -18.34 11.37
CA GLU A 166 22.52 -17.00 11.70
C GLU A 166 20.99 -16.94 11.74
N MET A 167 20.44 -15.89 12.36
CA MET A 167 19.06 -15.47 12.16
C MET A 167 19.06 -14.32 11.16
N ARG A 168 18.29 -14.46 10.09
CA ARG A 168 18.13 -13.47 9.05
C ARG A 168 16.78 -12.76 9.18
N ILE A 169 16.80 -11.42 9.16
CA ILE A 169 15.60 -10.59 9.11
C ILE A 169 15.48 -10.03 7.71
N ARG A 170 14.39 -10.38 7.03
CA ARG A 170 14.01 -9.77 5.75
C ARG A 170 12.72 -8.99 5.90
N MET A 171 12.60 -7.91 5.18
CA MET A 171 11.41 -7.07 5.16
C MET A 171 10.90 -6.93 3.74
N ARG A 172 9.57 -7.00 3.57
CA ARG A 172 8.93 -6.81 2.27
C ARG A 172 8.51 -5.36 2.11
N ARG A 173 9.13 -4.66 1.17
CA ARG A 173 8.79 -3.29 0.82
C ARG A 173 8.36 -3.21 -0.64
N ASP A 174 7.19 -2.63 -0.91
CA ASP A 174 6.60 -2.53 -2.25
C ASP A 174 6.59 -3.88 -3.02
N GLY A 175 6.33 -4.99 -2.30
CA GLY A 175 6.24 -6.34 -2.83
C GLY A 175 7.55 -7.11 -2.92
N VAL A 176 8.72 -6.47 -2.72
CA VAL A 176 10.05 -7.09 -2.80
C VAL A 176 10.61 -7.35 -1.42
N LEU A 177 11.19 -8.54 -1.20
CA LEU A 177 11.89 -8.91 0.02
C LEU A 177 13.35 -8.46 -0.05
N GLU A 178 13.78 -7.71 0.97
CA GLU A 178 15.18 -7.30 1.16
C GLU A 178 15.71 -7.76 2.51
N GLU A 179 16.99 -8.05 2.60
CA GLU A 179 17.67 -8.39 3.84
C GLU A 179 18.04 -7.12 4.62
N TYR A 180 17.65 -7.08 5.90
CA TYR A 180 17.88 -5.90 6.76
C TYR A 180 18.90 -6.16 7.85
N TYR A 181 18.79 -7.31 8.54
CA TYR A 181 19.62 -7.65 9.68
C TYR A 181 20.04 -9.12 9.67
N LYS A 182 21.20 -9.39 10.24
CA LYS A 182 21.70 -10.72 10.59
C LYS A 182 22.09 -10.75 12.05
N PHE A 183 21.71 -11.79 12.75
CA PHE A 183 22.06 -12.01 14.13
C PHE A 183 22.75 -13.36 14.31
N PRO A 184 23.67 -13.50 15.27
CA PRO A 184 24.32 -14.78 15.56
C PRO A 184 23.32 -15.88 15.92
N LYS A 185 23.62 -17.13 15.59
CA LYS A 185 22.75 -18.30 15.86
C LYS A 185 22.26 -18.38 17.30
N LYS A 186 23.11 -18.03 18.28
CA LYS A 186 22.81 -18.14 19.71
C LYS A 186 21.63 -17.29 20.18
N VAL A 187 21.26 -16.22 19.45
CA VAL A 187 20.14 -15.36 19.82
C VAL A 187 18.81 -15.77 19.19
N ILE A 188 18.81 -16.81 18.33
CA ILE A 188 17.60 -17.30 17.68
C ILE A 188 16.48 -17.60 18.70
N PRO A 189 16.73 -18.38 19.79
CA PRO A 189 15.66 -18.69 20.74
C PRO A 189 15.13 -17.44 21.45
N ALA A 190 16.02 -16.51 21.81
CA ALA A 190 15.65 -15.31 22.54
C ALA A 190 14.78 -14.36 21.71
N ILE A 191 15.17 -14.05 20.47
CA ILE A 191 14.38 -13.21 19.56
C ILE A 191 13.04 -13.88 19.24
N THR A 192 13.04 -15.20 18.98
CA THR A 192 11.81 -15.97 18.73
C THR A 192 10.86 -15.90 19.92
N SER A 193 11.36 -16.17 21.13
CA SER A 193 10.54 -16.09 22.36
C SER A 193 9.97 -14.70 22.58
N ARG A 194 10.77 -13.64 22.36
CA ARG A 194 10.29 -12.25 22.50
C ARG A 194 9.15 -11.93 21.52
N PHE A 195 9.23 -12.33 20.26
CA PHE A 195 8.12 -12.15 19.31
C PHE A 195 6.89 -12.95 19.72
N LYS A 196 7.05 -14.17 20.25
CA LYS A 196 5.92 -14.98 20.73
C LYS A 196 5.25 -14.36 21.95
N ILE A 197 6.02 -13.85 22.93
CA ILE A 197 5.49 -13.10 24.07
C ILE A 197 4.69 -11.89 23.61
N LEU A 198 5.26 -11.07 22.73
CA LEU A 198 4.59 -9.89 22.18
C LEU A 198 3.28 -10.23 21.43
N ALA A 199 3.21 -11.42 20.86
CA ALA A 199 2.07 -11.90 20.08
C ALA A 199 1.09 -12.76 20.88
N GLU A 200 1.28 -12.86 22.23
CA GLU A 200 0.47 -13.68 23.14
C GLU A 200 0.42 -15.17 22.74
N MET A 201 1.54 -15.70 22.23
CA MET A 201 1.71 -17.09 21.83
C MET A 201 2.36 -17.93 22.93
N ASP A 202 2.09 -19.24 22.95
CA ASP A 202 2.75 -20.17 23.87
C ASP A 202 4.24 -20.36 23.49
N ILE A 203 5.14 -19.89 24.37
CA ILE A 203 6.60 -20.00 24.19
C ILE A 203 7.14 -21.43 24.40
N ALA A 204 6.39 -22.26 25.13
CA ALA A 204 6.78 -23.65 25.40
C ALA A 204 6.48 -24.56 24.20
N GLU A 205 5.41 -24.30 23.45
CA GLU A 205 5.06 -25.07 22.25
C GLU A 205 5.90 -24.59 21.05
N ARG A 206 6.76 -25.46 20.52
CA ARG A 206 7.70 -25.17 19.42
C ARG A 206 7.52 -26.10 18.21
N ARG A 207 6.53 -26.99 18.26
CA ARG A 207 6.30 -28.05 17.25
C ARG A 207 5.08 -27.81 16.39
N GLN A 208 4.23 -26.85 16.78
CA GLN A 208 3.02 -26.51 16.05
C GLN A 208 3.07 -25.07 15.55
N ALA A 209 2.35 -24.80 14.46
CA ALA A 209 2.15 -23.44 14.01
C ALA A 209 1.25 -22.69 14.99
N GLN A 210 1.54 -21.42 15.22
CA GLN A 210 0.74 -20.56 16.09
C GLN A 210 0.47 -19.25 15.38
N ASP A 211 -0.72 -18.69 15.64
CA ASP A 211 -1.13 -17.38 15.20
C ASP A 211 -1.34 -16.46 16.40
N GLY A 212 -0.94 -15.20 16.27
CA GLY A 212 -1.07 -14.20 17.32
C GLY A 212 -1.15 -12.78 16.76
N ARG A 213 -1.26 -11.81 17.64
CA ARG A 213 -1.35 -10.40 17.29
C ARG A 213 -0.45 -9.57 18.18
N ILE A 214 0.21 -8.56 17.59
CA ILE A 214 0.93 -7.53 18.34
C ILE A 214 0.25 -6.21 18.04
N ARG A 215 -0.08 -5.45 19.08
CA ARG A 215 -0.58 -4.09 18.97
C ARG A 215 0.43 -3.13 19.56
N ARG A 216 0.85 -2.11 18.79
CA ARG A 216 1.82 -1.11 19.24
C ARG A 216 1.41 0.29 18.79
N LYS A 217 1.76 1.27 19.59
CA LYS A 217 1.70 2.67 19.19
C LYS A 217 3.01 3.06 18.51
N PHE A 218 2.91 3.78 17.41
CA PHE A 218 4.05 4.32 16.70
C PHE A 218 3.70 5.70 16.16
N ARG A 219 4.42 6.72 16.60
CA ARG A 219 4.16 8.14 16.25
C ARG A 219 2.69 8.52 16.47
N GLY A 220 2.15 8.17 17.63
CA GLY A 220 0.77 8.47 18.00
C GLY A 220 -0.32 7.63 17.30
N ARG A 221 0.05 6.69 16.41
CA ARG A 221 -0.89 5.80 15.71
C ARG A 221 -0.84 4.40 16.29
N THR A 222 -1.98 3.76 16.38
CA THR A 222 -2.05 2.34 16.76
C THR A 222 -1.86 1.48 15.51
N ILE A 223 -0.87 0.60 15.55
CA ILE A 223 -0.54 -0.35 14.48
C ILE A 223 -0.76 -1.75 15.00
N ASP A 224 -1.47 -2.56 14.23
CA ASP A 224 -1.65 -3.99 14.49
C ASP A 224 -0.71 -4.81 13.60
N PHE A 225 -0.14 -5.87 14.17
CA PHE A 225 0.63 -6.88 13.44
C PHE A 225 -0.05 -8.22 13.60
N ARG A 226 -0.27 -8.91 12.49
CA ARG A 226 -0.58 -10.33 12.48
C ARG A 226 0.71 -11.12 12.50
N VAL A 227 0.83 -12.03 13.43
CA VAL A 227 2.05 -12.81 13.64
C VAL A 227 1.71 -14.28 13.48
N ASN A 228 2.49 -14.96 12.65
CA ASN A 228 2.44 -16.42 12.50
C ASN A 228 3.80 -17.00 12.80
N SER A 229 3.86 -18.01 13.66
CA SER A 229 5.05 -18.83 13.96
C SER A 229 4.91 -20.21 13.34
N LEU A 230 5.96 -20.67 12.67
CA LEU A 230 6.00 -21.98 12.03
C LEU A 230 7.31 -22.70 12.38
N PRO A 231 7.27 -23.94 12.92
CA PRO A 231 8.47 -24.75 13.13
C PRO A 231 9.26 -24.96 11.84
N SER A 232 10.57 -24.76 11.90
CA SER A 232 11.49 -25.02 10.80
C SER A 232 12.73 -25.79 11.28
N ARG A 233 13.59 -26.24 10.35
CA ARG A 233 14.76 -27.05 10.66
C ARG A 233 15.72 -26.43 11.69
N TYR A 234 15.86 -25.10 11.68
CA TYR A 234 16.83 -24.38 12.50
C TYR A 234 16.21 -23.53 13.62
N GLY A 235 14.90 -23.66 13.83
CA GLY A 235 14.11 -22.92 14.80
C GLY A 235 12.76 -22.52 14.24
N GLU A 236 11.99 -21.75 14.98
CA GLU A 236 10.69 -21.27 14.51
C GLU A 236 10.88 -20.05 13.59
N LYS A 237 10.35 -20.12 12.38
CA LYS A 237 10.22 -18.97 11.48
C LYS A 237 9.03 -18.14 11.93
N ILE A 238 9.21 -16.83 12.05
CA ILE A 238 8.11 -15.91 12.35
C ILE A 238 7.90 -14.96 11.18
N VAL A 239 6.64 -14.71 10.85
CA VAL A 239 6.24 -13.72 9.86
C VAL A 239 5.26 -12.76 10.51
N LEU A 240 5.56 -11.47 10.44
CA LEU A 240 4.67 -10.43 10.92
C LEU A 240 4.14 -9.64 9.71
N ARG A 241 2.82 -9.57 9.56
CA ARG A 241 2.15 -8.69 8.60
C ARG A 241 1.69 -7.44 9.29
N ILE A 242 2.06 -6.28 8.75
CA ILE A 242 1.70 -4.97 9.29
C ILE A 242 0.33 -4.57 8.77
N LEU A 243 -0.58 -4.22 9.69
CA LEU A 243 -1.93 -3.75 9.41
C LEU A 243 -2.02 -2.28 9.85
N ASP A 244 -1.68 -1.37 8.93
CA ASP A 244 -1.78 0.08 9.17
C ASP A 244 -3.09 0.61 8.57
N SER A 245 -4.09 0.82 9.43
CA SER A 245 -5.40 1.32 9.03
C SER A 245 -5.36 2.74 8.45
N SER A 246 -4.36 3.55 8.80
CA SER A 246 -4.27 4.94 8.36
C SER A 246 -3.83 5.09 6.89
N SER A 247 -3.12 4.09 6.36
CA SER A 247 -2.61 4.08 4.99
C SER A 247 -3.57 3.45 3.97
N THR A 248 -4.68 2.87 4.42
CA THR A 248 -5.55 2.00 3.61
C THR A 248 -6.87 2.62 3.19
N GLN A 249 -7.31 3.73 3.79
CA GLN A 249 -8.52 4.47 3.38
C GLN A 249 -8.21 5.40 2.20
N LEU A 250 -7.91 4.83 1.05
CA LEU A 250 -7.75 5.58 -0.19
C LEU A 250 -9.08 5.63 -0.93
N GLY A 251 -9.50 6.80 -1.43
CA GLY A 251 -10.64 6.92 -2.33
C GLY A 251 -10.37 6.23 -3.67
N LEU A 252 -11.44 5.82 -4.37
CA LEU A 252 -11.32 5.18 -5.69
C LEU A 252 -10.56 6.05 -6.70
N ASP A 253 -10.68 7.37 -6.64
CA ASP A 253 -9.97 8.35 -7.46
C ASP A 253 -8.44 8.30 -7.30
N LYS A 254 -7.96 7.91 -6.13
CA LYS A 254 -6.51 7.73 -5.87
C LYS A 254 -5.99 6.35 -6.25
N LEU A 255 -6.88 5.36 -6.26
CA LEU A 255 -6.53 3.99 -6.62
C LEU A 255 -6.51 3.78 -8.13
N ILE A 256 -7.58 4.24 -8.81
CA ILE A 256 -7.79 4.08 -10.26
C ILE A 256 -7.47 5.41 -10.93
N THR A 257 -6.30 5.49 -11.55
CA THR A 257 -5.82 6.72 -12.20
C THR A 257 -6.49 6.97 -13.55
N ASP A 258 -6.89 5.91 -14.25
CA ASP A 258 -7.60 5.99 -15.52
C ASP A 258 -9.06 6.37 -15.33
N GLN A 259 -9.45 7.54 -15.86
CA GLN A 259 -10.78 8.11 -15.64
C GLN A 259 -11.90 7.29 -16.26
N GLU A 260 -11.66 6.62 -17.38
CA GLU A 260 -12.64 5.75 -18.03
C GLU A 260 -12.94 4.53 -17.17
N THR A 261 -11.89 3.83 -16.70
CA THR A 261 -12.02 2.69 -15.79
C THR A 261 -12.71 3.12 -14.47
N LEU A 262 -12.32 4.27 -13.92
CA LEU A 262 -12.95 4.81 -12.70
C LEU A 262 -14.45 5.07 -12.88
N ALA A 263 -14.83 5.68 -14.00
CA ALA A 263 -16.23 5.96 -14.31
C ALA A 263 -17.04 4.66 -14.45
N LEU A 264 -16.49 3.64 -15.13
CA LEU A 264 -17.12 2.33 -15.28
C LEU A 264 -17.29 1.61 -13.93
N VAL A 265 -16.28 1.61 -13.09
CA VAL A 265 -16.36 1.01 -11.74
C VAL A 265 -17.43 1.69 -10.91
N ARG A 266 -17.49 3.03 -10.91
CA ARG A 266 -18.53 3.79 -10.21
C ARG A 266 -19.92 3.55 -10.76
N GLU A 267 -20.07 3.49 -12.10
CA GLU A 267 -21.35 3.15 -12.75
C GLU A 267 -21.89 1.81 -12.24
N ILE A 268 -21.04 0.79 -12.26
CA ILE A 268 -21.45 -0.57 -11.84
C ILE A 268 -21.67 -0.64 -10.32
N ALA A 269 -20.81 0.00 -9.53
CA ALA A 269 -20.93 0.05 -8.07
C ALA A 269 -22.18 0.82 -7.60
N SER A 270 -22.74 1.70 -8.43
CA SER A 270 -23.99 2.44 -8.13
C SER A 270 -25.27 1.64 -8.40
N ARG A 271 -25.18 0.47 -9.03
CA ARG A 271 -26.35 -0.37 -9.32
C ARG A 271 -27.02 -0.81 -8.02
N PRO A 272 -28.37 -0.92 -8.00
CA PRO A 272 -29.10 -1.32 -6.81
C PRO A 272 -28.89 -2.80 -6.45
N PHE A 273 -28.67 -3.67 -7.43
CA PHE A 273 -28.46 -5.10 -7.23
C PHE A 273 -27.58 -5.69 -8.32
N GLY A 274 -27.04 -6.88 -8.06
CA GLY A 274 -26.18 -7.63 -8.95
C GLY A 274 -24.89 -8.02 -8.29
N LEU A 275 -24.02 -8.74 -9.01
CA LEU A 275 -22.75 -9.28 -8.53
C LEU A 275 -21.59 -8.50 -9.16
N ILE A 276 -20.67 -8.04 -8.34
CA ILE A 276 -19.39 -7.46 -8.74
C ILE A 276 -18.27 -8.37 -8.23
N LEU A 277 -17.40 -8.80 -9.13
CA LEU A 277 -16.22 -9.59 -8.78
C LEU A 277 -14.97 -8.74 -8.82
N VAL A 278 -14.12 -8.86 -7.78
CA VAL A 278 -12.77 -8.31 -7.81
C VAL A 278 -11.77 -9.46 -7.78
N THR A 279 -10.90 -9.55 -8.75
CA THR A 279 -9.97 -10.68 -8.88
C THR A 279 -8.52 -10.25 -8.98
N GLY A 280 -7.62 -11.18 -8.68
CA GLY A 280 -6.18 -10.98 -8.72
C GLY A 280 -5.46 -11.82 -7.65
N PRO A 281 -4.12 -11.93 -7.70
CA PRO A 281 -3.34 -12.68 -6.73
C PRO A 281 -3.40 -12.06 -5.34
N THR A 282 -2.87 -12.78 -4.36
CA THR A 282 -2.67 -12.24 -3.00
C THR A 282 -1.78 -10.99 -3.05
N GLY A 283 -2.17 -9.94 -2.33
CA GLY A 283 -1.44 -8.68 -2.30
C GLY A 283 -1.65 -7.77 -3.51
N SER A 284 -2.64 -8.06 -4.39
CA SER A 284 -2.99 -7.17 -5.51
C SER A 284 -3.85 -5.95 -5.10
N GLY A 285 -4.24 -5.84 -3.83
CA GLY A 285 -5.01 -4.71 -3.30
C GLY A 285 -6.54 -4.88 -3.38
N LYS A 286 -7.06 -6.11 -3.56
CA LYS A 286 -8.50 -6.39 -3.67
C LYS A 286 -9.34 -5.80 -2.53
N SER A 287 -8.94 -6.06 -1.28
CA SER A 287 -9.64 -5.51 -0.10
C SER A 287 -9.64 -3.99 -0.11
N THR A 288 -8.54 -3.35 -0.49
CA THR A 288 -8.45 -1.89 -0.60
C THR A 288 -9.44 -1.34 -1.62
N SER A 289 -9.55 -1.95 -2.81
CA SER A 289 -10.50 -1.55 -3.84
C SER A 289 -11.95 -1.76 -3.39
N LEU A 290 -12.26 -2.92 -2.80
CA LEU A 290 -13.59 -3.22 -2.27
C LEU A 290 -14.00 -2.26 -1.16
N TYR A 291 -13.12 -2.00 -0.21
CA TYR A 291 -13.38 -1.07 0.88
C TYR A 291 -13.57 0.37 0.39
N SER A 292 -12.85 0.75 -0.67
CA SER A 292 -13.03 2.07 -1.30
C SER A 292 -14.38 2.17 -2.02
N VAL A 293 -14.85 1.10 -2.65
CA VAL A 293 -16.22 1.01 -3.21
C VAL A 293 -17.25 1.12 -2.10
N LEU A 294 -17.10 0.36 -1.01
CA LEU A 294 -18.01 0.42 0.13
C LEU A 294 -18.02 1.81 0.78
N ALA A 295 -16.88 2.48 0.89
CA ALA A 295 -16.78 3.82 1.45
C ALA A 295 -17.54 4.86 0.61
N GLU A 296 -17.53 4.76 -0.74
CA GLU A 296 -18.36 5.63 -1.61
C GLU A 296 -19.86 5.30 -1.54
N ARG A 297 -20.22 4.08 -1.14
CA ARG A 297 -21.61 3.63 -0.97
C ARG A 297 -22.15 3.81 0.45
N ASN A 298 -21.28 4.14 1.40
CA ASN A 298 -21.62 4.20 2.82
C ASN A 298 -22.44 5.45 3.14
N ASP A 299 -23.76 5.30 3.01
CA ASP A 299 -24.78 6.29 3.34
C ASP A 299 -25.62 5.78 4.52
N PRO A 300 -26.06 6.62 5.47
CA PRO A 300 -26.94 6.21 6.57
C PRO A 300 -28.23 5.52 6.15
N ALA A 301 -28.70 5.74 4.92
CA ALA A 301 -29.90 5.09 4.35
C ALA A 301 -29.62 3.73 3.71
N ILE A 302 -28.36 3.24 3.71
CA ILE A 302 -27.95 1.99 3.07
C ILE A 302 -27.39 1.04 4.11
N ASN A 303 -27.95 -0.15 4.23
CA ASN A 303 -27.45 -1.21 5.12
C ASN A 303 -26.35 -2.02 4.42
N ILE A 304 -25.09 -1.80 4.86
CA ILE A 304 -23.92 -2.50 4.33
C ILE A 304 -23.43 -3.52 5.36
N SER A 305 -23.28 -4.77 4.93
CA SER A 305 -22.76 -5.87 5.76
C SER A 305 -21.65 -6.63 5.07
N THR A 306 -20.58 -7.00 5.81
CA THR A 306 -19.43 -7.70 5.27
C THR A 306 -19.14 -9.00 6.03
N ALA A 307 -18.79 -10.06 5.31
CA ALA A 307 -18.25 -11.31 5.84
C ALA A 307 -16.79 -11.45 5.40
N GLU A 308 -15.85 -11.57 6.34
CA GLU A 308 -14.41 -11.46 6.07
C GLU A 308 -13.56 -12.50 6.83
N ASP A 309 -12.45 -12.93 6.26
CA ASP A 309 -11.52 -13.92 6.86
C ASP A 309 -10.05 -13.48 6.70
N PRO A 310 -9.60 -12.62 7.62
CA PRO A 310 -10.36 -11.86 8.60
C PRO A 310 -10.63 -10.40 8.14
N ILE A 311 -11.28 -9.62 9.01
CA ILE A 311 -11.43 -8.17 8.84
C ILE A 311 -10.04 -7.53 8.84
N GLU A 312 -9.73 -6.76 7.79
CA GLU A 312 -8.42 -6.09 7.66
C GLU A 312 -8.34 -4.83 8.53
N TYR A 313 -9.38 -3.99 8.50
CA TYR A 313 -9.55 -2.83 9.38
C TYR A 313 -11.03 -2.43 9.49
N ALA A 314 -11.36 -1.70 10.54
CA ALA A 314 -12.73 -1.27 10.80
C ALA A 314 -13.18 -0.20 9.80
N LEU A 315 -14.39 -0.37 9.28
CA LEU A 315 -15.08 0.61 8.43
C LEU A 315 -16.23 1.23 9.24
N PRO A 316 -16.17 2.54 9.58
CA PRO A 316 -17.25 3.18 10.31
C PRO A 316 -18.59 3.09 9.54
N GLY A 317 -19.68 2.80 10.24
CA GLY A 317 -21.01 2.72 9.64
C GLY A 317 -21.33 1.42 8.90
N ILE A 318 -20.41 0.45 8.87
CA ILE A 318 -20.56 -0.85 8.19
C ILE A 318 -20.55 -1.98 9.22
N THR A 319 -21.47 -2.94 9.07
CA THR A 319 -21.49 -4.15 9.88
C THR A 319 -20.49 -5.18 9.34
N GLN A 320 -19.38 -5.36 10.04
CA GLN A 320 -18.32 -6.30 9.62
C GLN A 320 -18.36 -7.56 10.49
N CYS A 321 -18.55 -8.73 9.87
CA CYS A 321 -18.55 -10.04 10.51
C CYS A 321 -17.32 -10.83 10.11
N GLN A 322 -16.60 -11.36 11.11
CA GLN A 322 -15.45 -12.22 10.89
C GLN A 322 -15.86 -13.69 10.83
N VAL A 323 -15.30 -14.42 9.87
CA VAL A 323 -15.40 -15.88 9.80
C VAL A 323 -14.75 -16.50 11.03
N ILE A 324 -15.45 -17.43 11.71
CA ILE A 324 -14.98 -18.20 12.85
C ILE A 324 -15.40 -19.67 12.61
N ARG A 325 -14.49 -20.45 12.04
CA ARG A 325 -14.78 -21.82 11.59
C ARG A 325 -15.18 -22.75 12.74
N GLU A 326 -14.57 -22.56 13.90
CA GLU A 326 -14.85 -23.34 15.13
C GLU A 326 -16.29 -23.14 15.63
N LYS A 327 -16.91 -22.00 15.28
CA LYS A 327 -18.31 -21.66 15.61
C LYS A 327 -19.25 -21.85 14.42
N ASN A 328 -18.80 -22.52 13.36
CA ASN A 328 -19.56 -22.68 12.12
C ASN A 328 -20.01 -21.36 11.45
N LEU A 329 -19.32 -20.25 11.76
CA LEU A 329 -19.51 -18.96 11.09
C LEU A 329 -18.65 -18.95 9.82
N THR A 330 -19.13 -19.62 8.78
CA THR A 330 -18.53 -19.65 7.44
C THR A 330 -19.05 -18.51 6.58
N PHE A 331 -18.41 -18.21 5.45
CA PHE A 331 -18.91 -17.21 4.50
C PHE A 331 -20.36 -17.47 4.10
N ALA A 332 -20.70 -18.70 3.71
CA ALA A 332 -22.05 -19.08 3.31
C ALA A 332 -23.07 -18.90 4.45
N ASN A 333 -22.74 -19.31 5.67
CA ASN A 333 -23.64 -19.19 6.81
C ASN A 333 -23.86 -17.74 7.25
N ILE A 334 -22.81 -16.92 7.25
CA ILE A 334 -22.91 -15.48 7.53
C ILE A 334 -23.77 -14.80 6.47
N LEU A 335 -23.55 -15.11 5.18
CA LEU A 335 -24.32 -14.52 4.07
C LEU A 335 -25.81 -14.88 4.18
N ARG A 336 -26.16 -16.14 4.47
CA ARG A 336 -27.55 -16.53 4.73
C ARG A 336 -28.17 -15.81 5.93
N ALA A 337 -27.38 -15.49 6.95
CA ALA A 337 -27.86 -14.69 8.07
C ALA A 337 -28.10 -13.24 7.65
N PHE A 338 -27.22 -12.65 6.84
CA PHE A 338 -27.39 -11.29 6.33
C PHE A 338 -28.68 -11.12 5.53
N LEU A 339 -29.07 -12.08 4.69
CA LEU A 339 -30.32 -12.04 3.92
C LEU A 339 -31.58 -11.91 4.79
N ARG A 340 -31.47 -12.06 6.11
CA ARG A 340 -32.55 -11.85 7.10
C ARG A 340 -32.33 -10.58 7.94
N GLN A 341 -31.36 -9.77 7.59
CA GLN A 341 -30.99 -8.54 8.29
C GLN A 341 -31.22 -7.27 7.46
N ASP A 342 -32.11 -7.37 6.44
CA ASP A 342 -32.48 -6.27 5.54
C ASP A 342 -31.26 -5.55 4.93
N PRO A 343 -30.34 -6.26 4.26
CA PRO A 343 -29.16 -5.66 3.68
C PRO A 343 -29.45 -5.06 2.30
N ASP A 344 -28.77 -3.96 1.96
CA ASP A 344 -28.74 -3.42 0.59
C ASP A 344 -27.45 -3.86 -0.14
N VAL A 345 -26.31 -3.82 0.57
CA VAL A 345 -24.99 -4.13 0.02
C VAL A 345 -24.30 -5.17 0.88
N LEU A 346 -23.79 -6.21 0.22
CA LEU A 346 -23.10 -7.33 0.86
C LEU A 346 -21.68 -7.46 0.31
N LEU A 347 -20.69 -7.56 1.21
CA LEU A 347 -19.34 -7.96 0.84
C LEU A 347 -19.06 -9.37 1.36
N VAL A 348 -18.68 -10.27 0.47
CA VAL A 348 -18.12 -11.58 0.80
C VAL A 348 -16.62 -11.51 0.51
N GLY A 349 -15.79 -11.57 1.54
CA GLY A 349 -14.34 -11.35 1.44
C GLY A 349 -13.67 -12.20 0.37
N GLU A 350 -14.08 -13.45 0.23
CA GLU A 350 -13.67 -14.34 -0.86
C GLU A 350 -14.67 -15.47 -1.12
N THR A 351 -14.73 -15.90 -2.37
CA THR A 351 -15.51 -17.07 -2.81
C THR A 351 -14.55 -18.19 -3.17
N ARG A 352 -14.55 -19.26 -2.37
CA ARG A 352 -13.67 -20.43 -2.55
C ARG A 352 -14.39 -21.71 -2.93
N ASP A 353 -15.69 -21.79 -2.68
CA ASP A 353 -16.50 -22.99 -2.81
C ASP A 353 -17.84 -22.68 -3.47
N LEU A 354 -18.48 -23.76 -3.97
CA LEU A 354 -19.76 -23.68 -4.67
C LEU A 354 -20.88 -23.10 -3.79
N GLU A 355 -20.90 -23.44 -2.50
CA GLU A 355 -21.97 -22.99 -1.59
C GLU A 355 -21.94 -21.46 -1.44
N THR A 356 -20.75 -20.89 -1.19
CA THR A 356 -20.55 -19.43 -1.09
C THR A 356 -20.86 -18.75 -2.42
N ALA A 357 -20.43 -19.35 -3.56
CA ALA A 357 -20.68 -18.80 -4.90
C ALA A 357 -22.19 -18.75 -5.20
N LYS A 358 -22.90 -19.85 -5.01
CA LYS A 358 -24.35 -19.92 -5.25
C LYS A 358 -25.13 -18.95 -4.36
N THR A 359 -24.84 -18.94 -3.05
CA THR A 359 -25.54 -18.03 -2.12
C THR A 359 -25.29 -16.55 -2.48
N SER A 360 -24.06 -16.20 -2.93
CA SER A 360 -23.74 -14.85 -3.39
C SER A 360 -24.52 -14.44 -4.65
N ILE A 361 -24.65 -15.35 -5.61
CA ILE A 361 -25.40 -15.15 -6.84
C ILE A 361 -26.92 -15.05 -6.57
N GLU A 362 -27.44 -15.94 -5.73
CA GLU A 362 -28.86 -15.87 -5.31
C GLU A 362 -29.19 -14.56 -4.61
N ALA A 363 -28.30 -14.07 -3.72
CA ALA A 363 -28.46 -12.77 -3.10
C ALA A 363 -28.48 -11.63 -4.14
N ALA A 364 -27.60 -11.67 -5.14
CA ALA A 364 -27.55 -10.70 -6.22
C ALA A 364 -28.81 -10.72 -7.10
N LEU A 365 -29.36 -11.90 -7.38
CA LEU A 365 -30.58 -12.07 -8.17
C LEU A 365 -31.84 -11.67 -7.40
N THR A 366 -31.80 -11.70 -6.06
CA THR A 366 -32.94 -11.35 -5.19
C THR A 366 -32.94 -9.89 -4.75
N GLY A 367 -32.11 -9.04 -5.34
CA GLY A 367 -32.22 -7.58 -5.19
C GLY A 367 -31.11 -6.92 -4.36
N HIS A 368 -30.01 -7.63 -4.06
CA HIS A 368 -28.90 -7.09 -3.28
C HIS A 368 -27.68 -6.81 -4.17
N LEU A 369 -26.93 -5.76 -3.87
CA LEU A 369 -25.62 -5.55 -4.47
C LEU A 369 -24.58 -6.40 -3.73
N VAL A 370 -24.01 -7.38 -4.40
CA VAL A 370 -23.01 -8.30 -3.81
C VAL A 370 -21.65 -8.05 -4.41
N LEU A 371 -20.65 -7.84 -3.55
CA LEU A 371 -19.26 -7.72 -3.92
C LEU A 371 -18.51 -8.93 -3.36
N THR A 372 -17.66 -9.56 -4.18
CA THR A 372 -16.82 -10.67 -3.68
C THR A 372 -15.50 -10.75 -4.42
N THR A 373 -14.57 -11.59 -3.93
CA THR A 373 -13.29 -11.80 -4.59
C THR A 373 -13.08 -13.23 -5.06
N LEU A 374 -12.30 -13.34 -6.12
CA LEU A 374 -11.74 -14.58 -6.65
C LEU A 374 -10.22 -14.46 -6.81
N HIS A 375 -9.56 -15.59 -6.96
CA HIS A 375 -8.13 -15.66 -7.27
C HIS A 375 -7.93 -16.14 -8.70
N THR A 376 -8.05 -15.24 -9.68
CA THR A 376 -7.75 -15.50 -11.09
C THR A 376 -6.78 -14.45 -11.63
N ASN A 377 -6.17 -14.73 -12.77
CA ASN A 377 -5.14 -13.86 -13.33
C ASN A 377 -5.71 -12.69 -14.14
N ASP A 378 -6.89 -12.84 -14.72
CA ASP A 378 -7.60 -11.84 -15.51
C ASP A 378 -9.11 -11.91 -15.25
N ALA A 379 -9.86 -10.98 -15.84
CA ALA A 379 -11.29 -10.87 -15.60
C ALA A 379 -12.07 -12.03 -16.26
N ALA A 380 -11.73 -12.42 -17.48
CA ALA A 380 -12.42 -13.52 -18.16
C ALA A 380 -12.21 -14.86 -17.45
N GLY A 381 -11.04 -15.09 -16.88
CA GLY A 381 -10.73 -16.27 -16.06
C GLY A 381 -11.60 -16.41 -14.81
N ALA A 382 -12.16 -15.31 -14.30
CA ALA A 382 -13.08 -15.38 -13.16
C ALA A 382 -14.41 -16.08 -13.52
N ILE A 383 -14.87 -15.94 -14.76
CA ILE A 383 -16.06 -16.62 -15.26
C ILE A 383 -15.80 -18.13 -15.35
N ALA A 384 -14.66 -18.51 -15.93
CA ALA A 384 -14.25 -19.92 -15.98
C ALA A 384 -14.10 -20.52 -14.58
N ARG A 385 -13.58 -19.73 -13.62
CA ARG A 385 -13.45 -20.20 -12.23
C ARG A 385 -14.77 -20.48 -11.54
N LEU A 386 -15.82 -19.69 -11.81
CA LEU A 386 -17.17 -19.96 -11.31
C LEU A 386 -17.76 -21.24 -11.93
N ASP A 387 -17.53 -21.44 -13.23
CA ASP A 387 -17.94 -22.68 -13.93
C ASP A 387 -17.22 -23.93 -13.36
N GLU A 388 -15.90 -23.86 -13.15
CA GLU A 388 -15.12 -24.91 -12.47
C GLU A 388 -15.62 -25.25 -11.06
N MET A 389 -16.16 -24.25 -10.34
CA MET A 389 -16.78 -24.49 -9.02
C MET A 389 -18.14 -25.17 -9.15
N GLY A 390 -18.71 -25.29 -10.35
CA GLY A 390 -20.02 -25.90 -10.62
C GLY A 390 -21.20 -24.92 -10.54
N VAL A 391 -20.94 -23.63 -10.74
CA VAL A 391 -22.01 -22.62 -10.87
C VAL A 391 -22.54 -22.65 -12.30
N GLU A 392 -23.84 -22.73 -12.46
CA GLU A 392 -24.47 -22.80 -13.76
C GLU A 392 -24.26 -21.48 -14.55
N PRO A 393 -23.80 -21.52 -15.82
CA PRO A 393 -23.47 -20.32 -16.61
C PRO A 393 -24.62 -19.32 -16.74
N PHE A 394 -25.88 -19.76 -16.78
CA PHE A 394 -27.04 -18.88 -16.87
C PHE A 394 -27.22 -18.04 -15.59
N MET A 395 -26.88 -18.60 -14.41
CA MET A 395 -26.95 -17.87 -13.14
C MET A 395 -25.86 -16.80 -13.08
N VAL A 396 -24.65 -17.15 -13.52
CA VAL A 396 -23.54 -16.18 -13.62
C VAL A 396 -23.93 -15.03 -14.56
N SER A 397 -24.42 -15.37 -15.74
CA SER A 397 -24.83 -14.39 -16.77
C SER A 397 -25.94 -13.43 -16.28
N ALA A 398 -26.88 -13.94 -15.48
CA ALA A 398 -28.00 -13.13 -14.98
C ALA A 398 -27.61 -12.20 -13.82
N ALA A 399 -26.67 -12.62 -12.98
CA ALA A 399 -26.29 -11.87 -11.77
C ALA A 399 -25.12 -10.91 -12.00
N LEU A 400 -24.17 -11.27 -12.85
CA LEU A 400 -22.87 -10.61 -12.97
C LEU A 400 -22.98 -9.26 -13.69
N LEU A 401 -22.57 -8.19 -13.02
CA LEU A 401 -22.52 -6.83 -13.58
C LEU A 401 -21.16 -6.51 -14.18
N GLY A 402 -20.09 -6.93 -13.51
CA GLY A 402 -18.73 -6.68 -13.97
C GLY A 402 -17.68 -7.37 -13.12
N ILE A 403 -16.47 -7.45 -13.68
CA ILE A 403 -15.31 -8.06 -13.06
C ILE A 403 -14.14 -7.08 -13.12
N LEU A 404 -13.57 -6.76 -11.96
CA LEU A 404 -12.36 -5.94 -11.84
C LEU A 404 -11.16 -6.84 -11.54
N ALA A 405 -10.38 -7.17 -12.54
CA ALA A 405 -9.09 -7.81 -12.32
C ALA A 405 -8.02 -6.77 -12.03
N GLN A 406 -7.15 -7.04 -11.05
CA GLN A 406 -6.16 -6.06 -10.61
C GLN A 406 -4.81 -6.64 -10.22
N ARG A 407 -3.78 -5.81 -10.41
CA ARG A 407 -2.40 -6.01 -10.00
C ARG A 407 -1.86 -4.75 -9.33
N LEU A 408 -0.72 -4.87 -8.67
CA LEU A 408 0.05 -3.75 -8.16
C LEU A 408 1.44 -3.73 -8.79
N MET A 409 1.81 -2.58 -9.35
CA MET A 409 3.16 -2.29 -9.84
C MET A 409 3.85 -1.30 -8.94
N ARG A 410 5.19 -1.35 -8.86
CA ARG A 410 5.97 -0.35 -8.14
C ARG A 410 5.96 0.95 -8.92
N ARG A 411 5.80 2.06 -8.23
CA ARG A 411 5.96 3.40 -8.82
C ARG A 411 7.44 3.73 -8.92
N VAL A 412 7.89 4.11 -10.12
CA VAL A 412 9.26 4.60 -10.30
C VAL A 412 9.46 5.86 -9.45
N CYS A 413 10.62 5.99 -8.84
CA CYS A 413 10.92 7.13 -7.98
C CYS A 413 11.01 8.43 -8.80
N GLY A 414 10.10 9.36 -8.55
CA GLY A 414 10.05 10.62 -9.30
C GLY A 414 11.28 11.52 -9.16
N GLU A 415 12.13 11.31 -8.11
CA GLU A 415 13.32 12.13 -7.87
C GLU A 415 14.57 11.60 -8.56
N CYS A 416 14.69 10.27 -8.74
CA CYS A 416 15.92 9.69 -9.27
C CYS A 416 15.71 8.82 -10.51
N ARG A 417 14.49 8.78 -11.07
CA ARG A 417 14.22 8.04 -12.31
C ARG A 417 15.08 8.57 -13.46
N ILE A 418 15.50 7.68 -14.34
CA ILE A 418 16.38 7.99 -15.45
C ILE A 418 15.54 8.04 -16.74
N PRO A 419 15.45 9.20 -17.42
CA PRO A 419 14.76 9.27 -18.71
C PRO A 419 15.57 8.51 -19.76
N TYR A 420 14.86 7.80 -20.66
CA TYR A 420 15.49 7.12 -21.79
C TYR A 420 14.51 6.97 -22.96
N THR A 421 15.06 6.71 -24.14
CA THR A 421 14.28 6.41 -25.34
C THR A 421 14.39 4.90 -25.60
N PRO A 422 13.26 4.14 -25.59
CA PRO A 422 13.25 2.71 -25.89
C PRO A 422 13.66 2.45 -27.35
N THR A 423 14.23 1.29 -27.60
CA THR A 423 14.50 0.84 -28.98
C THR A 423 13.22 0.38 -29.68
N VAL A 424 13.20 0.40 -31.01
CA VAL A 424 12.08 -0.12 -31.82
C VAL A 424 11.77 -1.58 -31.45
N GLU A 425 12.80 -2.38 -31.18
CA GLU A 425 12.64 -3.77 -30.77
C GLU A 425 12.00 -3.90 -29.39
N GLU A 426 12.41 -3.06 -28.43
CA GLU A 426 11.84 -3.01 -27.09
C GLU A 426 10.36 -2.64 -27.15
N LEU A 427 9.98 -1.61 -27.89
CA LEU A 427 8.58 -1.23 -28.12
C LEU A 427 7.78 -2.32 -28.83
N GLY A 428 8.36 -2.95 -29.84
CA GLY A 428 7.73 -4.03 -30.58
C GLY A 428 7.34 -5.25 -29.74
N ARG A 429 8.10 -5.56 -28.67
CA ARG A 429 7.75 -6.64 -27.73
C ARG A 429 6.40 -6.42 -27.04
N TYR A 430 6.03 -5.16 -26.85
CA TYR A 430 4.76 -4.76 -26.22
C TYR A 430 3.68 -4.37 -27.23
N GLY A 431 3.93 -4.57 -28.53
CA GLY A 431 3.00 -4.17 -29.59
C GLY A 431 2.83 -2.66 -29.73
N LEU A 432 3.84 -1.88 -29.30
CA LEU A 432 3.88 -0.43 -29.43
C LEU A 432 4.58 -0.02 -30.73
N SER A 433 4.05 1.03 -31.39
CA SER A 433 4.64 1.59 -32.59
C SER A 433 5.63 2.68 -32.25
N ALA A 434 6.85 2.57 -32.76
CA ALA A 434 7.90 3.56 -32.54
C ALA A 434 7.50 4.97 -33.03
N SER A 435 6.71 5.07 -34.07
CA SER A 435 6.24 6.35 -34.61
C SER A 435 5.18 7.04 -33.75
N GLN A 436 4.45 6.29 -32.92
CA GLN A 436 3.47 6.83 -31.97
C GLN A 436 4.10 7.27 -30.66
N GLU A 437 5.29 6.78 -30.34
CA GLU A 437 5.97 6.99 -29.06
C GLU A 437 7.11 8.03 -29.14
N VAL A 438 7.26 8.75 -30.26
CA VAL A 438 8.38 9.68 -30.50
C VAL A 438 8.45 10.81 -29.48
N ASP A 439 7.29 11.33 -29.06
CA ASP A 439 7.19 12.47 -28.14
C ASP A 439 7.05 12.05 -26.68
N ILE A 440 7.12 10.76 -26.36
CA ILE A 440 6.93 10.24 -25.03
C ILE A 440 8.28 9.98 -24.36
N THR A 441 8.47 10.55 -23.17
CA THR A 441 9.64 10.28 -22.33
C THR A 441 9.39 9.08 -21.43
N PHE A 442 10.10 7.99 -21.68
CA PHE A 442 10.08 6.80 -20.84
C PHE A 442 11.11 6.90 -19.72
N TYR A 443 10.91 6.11 -18.67
CA TYR A 443 11.79 6.14 -17.50
C TYR A 443 12.25 4.74 -17.11
N LYS A 444 13.51 4.66 -16.65
CA LYS A 444 14.09 3.50 -15.95
C LYS A 444 14.26 3.81 -14.48
N ALA A 445 14.20 2.78 -13.65
CA ALA A 445 14.46 2.91 -12.24
C ALA A 445 15.97 3.04 -11.98
N ASN A 446 16.36 4.02 -11.17
CA ASN A 446 17.75 4.14 -10.70
C ASN A 446 17.93 3.23 -9.48
N THR A 447 18.13 1.94 -9.73
CA THR A 447 18.31 0.92 -8.69
C THR A 447 19.79 0.79 -8.33
N ILE A 448 20.11 1.01 -7.06
CA ILE A 448 21.46 0.91 -6.52
C ILE A 448 21.62 -0.43 -5.80
N PRO A 449 22.66 -1.24 -6.11
CA PRO A 449 22.95 -2.47 -5.39
C PRO A 449 23.13 -2.21 -3.89
N ILE A 450 22.73 -3.18 -3.04
CA ILE A 450 22.69 -3.00 -1.59
C ILE A 450 24.07 -2.68 -1.01
N GLU A 451 25.13 -3.27 -1.58
CA GLU A 451 26.53 -3.09 -1.17
C GLU A 451 27.01 -1.64 -1.36
N GLN A 452 26.49 -0.95 -2.37
CA GLN A 452 26.86 0.44 -2.71
C GLN A 452 26.04 1.48 -1.96
N ARG A 453 24.85 1.10 -1.44
CA ARG A 453 23.91 2.06 -0.82
C ARG A 453 24.53 2.76 0.39
N LYS A 454 25.31 2.05 1.21
CA LYS A 454 25.95 2.63 2.39
C LYS A 454 26.95 3.72 1.99
N HIS A 455 27.86 3.42 1.08
CA HIS A 455 28.86 4.38 0.59
C HIS A 455 28.22 5.63 -0.04
N LEU A 456 27.13 5.44 -0.82
CA LEU A 456 26.40 6.54 -1.45
C LEU A 456 25.57 7.35 -0.43
N ALA A 457 25.10 6.71 0.64
CA ALA A 457 24.43 7.43 1.73
C ALA A 457 25.41 8.31 2.50
N ASP A 458 26.62 7.81 2.82
CA ASP A 458 27.67 8.54 3.52
C ASP A 458 28.18 9.75 2.71
N SER A 459 28.21 9.62 1.37
CA SER A 459 28.58 10.71 0.45
C SER A 459 27.41 11.65 0.11
N GLY A 460 26.20 11.42 0.64
CA GLY A 460 25.00 12.23 0.35
C GLY A 460 24.45 12.08 -1.07
N GLN A 461 24.92 11.09 -1.84
CA GLN A 461 24.53 10.83 -3.23
C GLN A 461 23.35 9.86 -3.35
N LEU A 462 22.97 9.18 -2.27
CA LEU A 462 21.84 8.28 -2.27
C LEU A 462 20.52 9.05 -2.32
N CYS A 463 19.60 8.64 -3.19
CA CYS A 463 18.27 9.26 -3.26
C CYS A 463 17.54 9.09 -1.92
N LYS A 464 17.23 10.21 -1.25
CA LYS A 464 16.56 10.23 0.07
C LYS A 464 15.14 9.68 0.03
N LYS A 465 14.46 9.71 -1.13
CA LYS A 465 13.07 9.28 -1.28
C LYS A 465 12.94 7.76 -1.37
N CYS A 466 13.76 7.10 -2.18
CA CYS A 466 13.68 5.66 -2.40
C CYS A 466 14.82 4.85 -1.73
N ASN A 467 15.82 5.52 -1.14
CA ASN A 467 16.99 4.88 -0.53
C ASN A 467 17.71 3.90 -1.48
N GLY A 468 17.86 4.31 -2.76
CA GLY A 468 18.54 3.51 -3.78
C GLY A 468 17.74 2.35 -4.37
N LEU A 469 16.45 2.23 -4.04
CA LEU A 469 15.58 1.20 -4.63
C LEU A 469 15.15 1.51 -6.07
N GLY A 470 15.19 2.79 -6.48
CA GLY A 470 14.66 3.24 -7.76
C GLY A 470 13.13 3.31 -7.82
N TYR A 471 12.44 2.77 -6.81
CA TYR A 471 10.97 2.74 -6.71
C TYR A 471 10.50 3.26 -5.34
N LYS A 472 9.29 3.83 -5.29
CA LYS A 472 8.65 4.26 -4.04
C LYS A 472 7.14 4.21 -4.15
N GLY A 473 6.52 3.33 -3.37
CA GLY A 473 5.10 3.08 -3.36
C GLY A 473 4.63 2.23 -4.55
N ARG A 474 3.33 2.04 -4.65
CA ARG A 474 2.70 1.17 -5.65
C ARG A 474 1.61 1.92 -6.40
N VAL A 475 1.25 1.44 -7.58
CA VAL A 475 0.13 1.92 -8.40
C VAL A 475 -0.72 0.71 -8.81
N GLY A 476 -2.04 0.87 -8.78
CA GLY A 476 -2.97 -0.15 -9.24
C GLY A 476 -2.99 -0.25 -10.76
N VAL A 477 -3.10 -1.47 -11.24
CA VAL A 477 -3.31 -1.80 -12.65
C VAL A 477 -4.60 -2.59 -12.73
N TYR A 478 -5.50 -2.18 -13.61
CA TYR A 478 -6.86 -2.67 -13.65
C TYR A 478 -7.26 -3.14 -15.05
N GLU A 479 -8.01 -4.24 -15.09
CA GLU A 479 -8.74 -4.73 -16.25
C GLU A 479 -10.20 -4.85 -15.83
N PHE A 480 -11.07 -4.02 -16.41
CA PHE A 480 -12.48 -4.02 -16.04
C PHE A 480 -13.34 -4.57 -17.17
N LEU A 481 -13.89 -5.77 -16.95
CA LEU A 481 -14.85 -6.42 -17.82
C LEU A 481 -16.26 -6.02 -17.38
N LYS A 482 -16.91 -5.16 -18.18
CA LYS A 482 -18.35 -4.84 -18.02
C LYS A 482 -19.17 -5.91 -18.74
N VAL A 483 -20.11 -6.51 -18.05
CA VAL A 483 -20.96 -7.56 -18.64
C VAL A 483 -22.05 -6.92 -19.51
N THR A 484 -21.89 -7.03 -20.83
CA THR A 484 -22.83 -6.56 -21.84
C THR A 484 -23.77 -7.69 -22.28
N GLU A 485 -24.82 -7.40 -23.03
CA GLU A 485 -25.74 -8.40 -23.59
C GLU A 485 -25.01 -9.45 -24.47
N ARG A 486 -23.99 -9.02 -25.21
CA ARG A 486 -23.14 -9.92 -26.01
C ARG A 486 -22.36 -10.86 -25.11
N LEU A 487 -21.75 -10.36 -24.06
CA LEU A 487 -21.00 -11.17 -23.08
C LEU A 487 -21.92 -12.08 -22.29
N GLN A 488 -23.11 -11.63 -21.90
CA GLN A 488 -24.14 -12.48 -21.27
C GLN A 488 -24.48 -13.67 -22.15
N THR A 489 -24.65 -13.43 -23.45
CA THR A 489 -24.93 -14.51 -24.41
C THR A 489 -23.78 -15.51 -24.52
N LEU A 490 -22.53 -15.05 -24.56
CA LEU A 490 -21.36 -15.91 -24.58
C LEU A 490 -21.22 -16.72 -23.28
N ILE A 491 -21.39 -16.08 -22.13
CA ILE A 491 -21.34 -16.74 -20.81
C ILE A 491 -22.39 -17.83 -20.73
N THR A 492 -23.66 -17.51 -21.09
CA THR A 492 -24.78 -18.48 -21.05
C THR A 492 -24.53 -19.69 -21.93
N LYS A 493 -23.83 -19.52 -23.06
CA LYS A 493 -23.45 -20.61 -23.97
C LYS A 493 -22.22 -21.40 -23.52
N GLY A 494 -21.60 -21.04 -22.42
CA GLY A 494 -20.36 -21.66 -21.97
C GLY A 494 -19.19 -21.43 -22.95
N ALA A 495 -19.09 -20.24 -23.54
CA ALA A 495 -18.05 -19.91 -24.50
C ALA A 495 -16.65 -19.98 -23.83
N PRO A 496 -15.61 -20.40 -24.58
CA PRO A 496 -14.23 -20.39 -24.08
C PRO A 496 -13.79 -19.02 -23.57
N THR A 497 -12.91 -19.02 -22.56
CA THR A 497 -12.39 -17.80 -21.93
C THR A 497 -11.78 -16.82 -22.93
N GLU A 498 -11.10 -17.32 -23.96
CA GLU A 498 -10.49 -16.53 -25.02
C GLU A 498 -11.53 -15.77 -25.84
N GLN A 499 -12.67 -16.41 -26.16
CA GLN A 499 -13.76 -15.75 -26.90
C GLN A 499 -14.41 -14.64 -26.07
N ILE A 500 -14.59 -14.88 -24.77
CA ILE A 500 -15.14 -13.88 -23.85
C ILE A 500 -14.17 -12.69 -23.77
N LYS A 501 -12.86 -12.95 -23.64
CA LYS A 501 -11.82 -11.93 -23.57
C LYS A 501 -11.72 -11.12 -24.87
N GLU A 502 -11.71 -11.79 -26.03
CA GLU A 502 -11.71 -11.12 -27.34
C GLU A 502 -12.94 -10.22 -27.51
N ALA A 503 -14.13 -10.70 -27.16
CA ALA A 503 -15.35 -9.92 -27.24
C ALA A 503 -15.31 -8.70 -26.30
N ALA A 504 -14.81 -8.87 -25.08
CA ALA A 504 -14.68 -7.77 -24.12
C ALA A 504 -13.69 -6.69 -24.61
N VAL A 505 -12.56 -7.09 -25.19
CA VAL A 505 -11.57 -6.16 -25.77
C VAL A 505 -12.15 -5.45 -27.00
N GLU A 506 -12.89 -6.14 -27.85
CA GLU A 506 -13.59 -5.53 -28.99
C GLU A 506 -14.62 -4.46 -28.54
N GLU A 507 -15.21 -4.63 -27.35
CA GLU A 507 -16.15 -3.69 -26.72
C GLU A 507 -15.46 -2.61 -25.86
N GLY A 508 -14.12 -2.54 -25.89
CA GLY A 508 -13.34 -1.47 -25.28
C GLY A 508 -12.72 -1.80 -23.91
N MET A 509 -12.74 -3.07 -23.46
CA MET A 509 -12.04 -3.47 -22.25
C MET A 509 -10.53 -3.25 -22.43
N LYS A 510 -9.93 -2.48 -21.51
CA LYS A 510 -8.46 -2.39 -21.42
C LYS A 510 -7.94 -3.60 -20.64
N THR A 511 -6.98 -4.33 -21.22
CA THR A 511 -6.34 -5.45 -20.52
C THR A 511 -5.37 -4.95 -19.45
N ILE A 512 -4.96 -5.82 -18.52
CA ILE A 512 -3.89 -5.53 -17.55
C ILE A 512 -2.65 -4.99 -18.27
N LEU A 513 -2.29 -5.57 -19.42
CA LEU A 513 -1.14 -5.12 -20.21
C LEU A 513 -1.34 -3.71 -20.78
N ALA A 514 -2.48 -3.43 -21.42
CA ALA A 514 -2.77 -2.12 -22.00
C ALA A 514 -2.76 -1.01 -20.94
N TYR A 515 -3.40 -1.27 -19.79
CA TYR A 515 -3.39 -0.35 -18.67
C TYR A 515 -1.97 -0.13 -18.13
N SER A 516 -1.17 -1.20 -18.02
CA SER A 516 0.23 -1.12 -17.60
C SER A 516 1.07 -0.25 -18.51
N LEU A 517 0.91 -0.42 -19.82
CA LEU A 517 1.62 0.38 -20.82
C LEU A 517 1.21 1.85 -20.80
N GLN A 518 -0.07 2.14 -20.51
CA GLN A 518 -0.52 3.50 -20.27
C GLN A 518 0.22 4.12 -19.08
N LEU A 519 0.36 3.40 -17.94
CA LEU A 519 1.11 3.89 -16.79
C LEU A 519 2.60 4.09 -17.06
N VAL A 520 3.19 3.29 -17.94
CA VAL A 520 4.59 3.50 -18.40
C VAL A 520 4.72 4.78 -19.21
N ARG A 521 3.79 5.04 -20.15
CA ARG A 521 3.74 6.27 -20.93
C ARG A 521 3.57 7.51 -20.06
N GLU A 522 2.74 7.41 -19.02
CA GLU A 522 2.52 8.48 -18.02
C GLU A 522 3.69 8.64 -17.03
N GLY A 523 4.69 7.76 -17.10
CA GLY A 523 5.88 7.81 -16.25
C GLY A 523 5.66 7.39 -14.79
N TYR A 524 4.59 6.63 -14.51
CA TYR A 524 4.32 6.07 -13.17
C TYR A 524 5.14 4.82 -12.88
N THR A 525 5.45 4.01 -13.89
CA THR A 525 6.17 2.75 -13.74
C THR A 525 7.14 2.52 -14.91
N THR A 526 7.72 1.33 -15.02
CA THR A 526 8.74 0.98 -16.01
C THR A 526 8.36 -0.29 -16.78
N PHE A 527 8.97 -0.52 -17.93
CA PHE A 527 8.79 -1.78 -18.67
C PHE A 527 9.23 -3.00 -17.88
N GLU A 528 10.27 -2.89 -17.03
CA GLU A 528 10.69 -3.97 -16.13
C GLU A 528 9.58 -4.41 -15.16
N GLU A 529 8.79 -3.45 -14.66
CA GLU A 529 7.64 -3.76 -13.82
C GLU A 529 6.49 -4.38 -14.61
N VAL A 530 6.28 -3.95 -15.86
CA VAL A 530 5.32 -4.60 -16.75
C VAL A 530 5.68 -6.06 -16.94
N GLU A 531 6.92 -6.37 -17.30
CA GLU A 531 7.39 -7.76 -17.44
C GLU A 531 7.17 -8.57 -16.15
N ARG A 532 7.58 -8.02 -15.01
CA ARG A 532 7.44 -8.69 -13.70
C ARG A 532 6.00 -9.06 -13.36
N VAL A 533 5.03 -8.23 -13.76
CA VAL A 533 3.63 -8.34 -13.34
C VAL A 533 2.75 -9.03 -14.37
N THR A 534 3.06 -8.87 -15.68
CA THR A 534 2.21 -9.36 -16.79
C THR A 534 2.79 -10.56 -17.52
N PHE A 535 3.94 -11.11 -17.10
CA PHE A 535 4.63 -12.21 -17.82
C PHE A 535 3.76 -13.44 -18.09
N THR A 536 2.71 -13.67 -17.32
CA THR A 536 1.77 -14.78 -17.48
C THR A 536 0.48 -14.39 -18.22
N ASP A 537 0.38 -13.15 -18.73
CA ASP A 537 -0.86 -12.62 -19.26
C ASP A 537 -0.95 -12.85 -20.79
N SER A 538 -1.98 -13.56 -21.24
CA SER A 538 -2.33 -13.73 -22.66
C SER A 538 -2.95 -12.46 -23.30
N GLY A 539 -3.00 -11.35 -22.57
CA GLY A 539 -3.62 -10.08 -22.99
C GLY A 539 -3.05 -9.51 -24.28
N LEU A 540 -1.72 -9.59 -24.47
CA LEU A 540 -1.06 -9.10 -25.68
C LEU A 540 -1.58 -9.80 -26.94
N GLU A 541 -1.79 -11.10 -26.89
CA GLU A 541 -2.25 -11.86 -28.06
C GLU A 541 -3.70 -11.48 -28.43
N ALA A 542 -4.58 -11.33 -27.44
CA ALA A 542 -5.96 -10.90 -27.65
C ALA A 542 -6.03 -9.47 -28.22
N GLU A 543 -5.22 -8.55 -27.69
CA GLU A 543 -5.13 -7.18 -28.22
C GLU A 543 -4.57 -7.13 -29.65
N LEU A 544 -3.51 -7.86 -29.91
CA LEU A 544 -2.94 -7.93 -31.25
C LEU A 544 -3.92 -8.56 -32.26
N LYS A 545 -4.69 -9.58 -31.86
CA LYS A 545 -5.76 -10.16 -32.69
C LYS A 545 -6.89 -9.16 -32.93
N ALA A 546 -7.36 -8.45 -31.91
CA ALA A 546 -8.38 -7.43 -32.05
C ALA A 546 -7.92 -6.29 -32.98
N LYS A 547 -6.69 -5.81 -32.81
CA LYS A 547 -6.08 -4.79 -33.67
C LYS A 547 -5.89 -5.28 -35.12
N ARG A 548 -5.52 -6.54 -35.34
CA ARG A 548 -5.37 -7.14 -36.68
C ARG A 548 -6.69 -7.20 -37.46
N LYS A 549 -7.83 -7.31 -36.77
CA LYS A 549 -9.16 -7.30 -37.44
C LYS A 549 -9.58 -5.90 -37.93
N GLN A 550 -8.96 -4.81 -37.45
CA GLN A 550 -9.40 -3.42 -37.70
C GLN A 550 -8.91 -2.80 -39.04
N GLY A 551 -8.27 -3.52 -39.92
CA GLY A 551 -7.95 -3.01 -41.26
C GLY A 551 -6.59 -3.47 -41.81
N LEU A 552 -6.63 -3.85 -43.07
CA LEU A 552 -5.47 -4.33 -43.86
C LEU A 552 -4.92 -3.26 -44.79
N THR A 553 -5.40 -2.00 -44.71
CA THR A 553 -4.95 -0.90 -45.57
C THR A 553 -4.43 0.28 -44.76
N CYS A 554 -3.37 0.91 -45.22
CA CYS A 554 -2.80 2.11 -44.59
C CYS A 554 -3.75 3.30 -44.71
N LYS A 555 -4.07 3.97 -43.61
CA LYS A 555 -4.97 5.14 -43.59
C LYS A 555 -4.38 6.37 -44.30
N SER A 556 -3.08 6.41 -44.52
CA SER A 556 -2.38 7.56 -45.10
C SER A 556 -2.05 7.37 -46.60
N CYS A 557 -1.54 6.20 -46.96
CA CYS A 557 -1.10 5.95 -48.35
C CYS A 557 -1.87 4.84 -49.07
N GLU A 558 -2.93 4.30 -48.39
CA GLU A 558 -3.82 3.25 -48.95
C GLU A 558 -3.12 1.94 -49.34
N ALA A 559 -1.84 1.77 -49.01
CA ALA A 559 -1.10 0.56 -49.29
C ALA A 559 -1.65 -0.61 -48.47
N GLU A 560 -1.70 -1.79 -49.05
CA GLU A 560 -2.06 -3.03 -48.39
C GLU A 560 -1.00 -3.39 -47.30
N LEU A 561 -1.46 -3.65 -46.09
CA LEU A 561 -0.60 -3.93 -44.94
C LEU A 561 -0.69 -5.41 -44.58
N LYS A 562 0.45 -6.00 -44.21
CA LYS A 562 0.44 -7.34 -43.64
C LYS A 562 -0.05 -7.31 -42.18
N PRO A 563 -0.72 -8.39 -41.69
CA PRO A 563 -1.24 -8.46 -40.34
C PRO A 563 -0.20 -8.22 -39.23
N GLU A 564 1.05 -8.54 -39.49
CA GLU A 564 2.17 -8.40 -38.56
C GLU A 564 2.78 -6.99 -38.50
N TRP A 565 2.43 -6.07 -39.41
CA TRP A 565 2.99 -4.72 -39.46
C TRP A 565 2.22 -3.78 -38.52
N LEU A 566 2.94 -3.16 -37.64
CA LEU A 566 2.43 -2.14 -36.72
C LEU A 566 2.47 -0.74 -37.33
N ASP A 567 3.48 -0.49 -38.17
CA ASP A 567 3.64 0.71 -38.97
C ASP A 567 3.63 0.37 -40.45
N CYS A 568 3.15 1.30 -41.26
CA CYS A 568 3.22 1.16 -42.72
C CYS A 568 4.69 1.27 -43.19
N PRO A 569 5.26 0.25 -43.85
CA PRO A 569 6.65 0.32 -44.28
C PRO A 569 6.88 1.32 -45.41
N TYR A 570 5.82 1.83 -46.03
CA TYR A 570 5.91 2.76 -47.17
C TYR A 570 5.85 4.23 -46.75
N CYS A 571 5.06 4.58 -45.73
CA CYS A 571 4.89 5.97 -45.28
C CYS A 571 5.08 6.17 -43.77
N MET A 572 5.47 5.13 -43.06
CA MET A 572 5.70 5.13 -41.61
C MET A 572 4.49 5.57 -40.76
N THR A 573 3.29 5.59 -41.36
CA THR A 573 2.07 5.89 -40.63
C THR A 573 1.69 4.72 -39.73
N PRO A 574 1.38 4.96 -38.45
CA PRO A 574 0.90 3.91 -37.57
C PRO A 574 -0.38 3.28 -38.07
N ARG A 575 -0.45 1.95 -38.04
CA ARG A 575 -1.63 1.21 -38.49
C ARG A 575 -2.84 1.46 -37.59
N PHE A 576 -2.58 1.60 -36.32
CA PHE A 576 -3.59 1.82 -35.27
C PHE A 576 -3.38 3.19 -34.66
N THR A 577 -4.43 3.95 -34.53
CA THR A 577 -4.47 5.14 -33.67
C THR A 577 -4.98 4.72 -32.29
N SER A 578 -4.27 5.09 -31.25
CA SER A 578 -4.67 4.89 -29.85
C SER A 578 -6.02 5.51 -29.57
#